data_54295e0be71349df14944bcd25852bca
#
_entry.id   54295e0be71349df14944bcd25852bca
#
_cell.length_a   1.000
_cell.length_b   1.000
_cell.length_c   1.000
_cell.angle_alpha   90.00
_cell.angle_beta   90.00
_cell.angle_gamma   90.00
#
_symmetry.space_group_name_H-M   'P 1'
#
loop_
_entity.id
_entity.type
_entity.pdbx_description
1 polymer ?
#
loop_
_entity_poly.entity_id
_entity_poly.type
_entity_poly.pdbx_seq_one_letter_code
_entity_poly.pdbx_strand_id
1 'polypeptide(L)'
;AKDMRVWLEQRFVVSRPGVVEAQVSTDGTRKWLLRSDDGQDYEMVFIPDADRGTLCVSSQVGCTLNCRFCHTGTMRLVRNLTPGEIVGQVMLARDALGEWPSQPEGRMLTNIVMMGMGEPLYNFDNVRDALKLVMDGDGLALSKRRITLSTAGVVPMMARAGEEIGVNLAVSLHAITKEVRDEIVPLNRKYGIEELLQACADYPGANNARRITFEYVMLKDKNDRDEDAQELVRLIRKYKLPAKVNLIPFNPWPGADYDCSDPDRIARFSDIIFKAGISAPVRTPRGRDIMAACGQLKSASEKKSRAELDRMAAEKQAALG
;
A
#
# COMPACT_ATOMS: atom_id res chain seq x y z
N ALA A 1 -6.32 -8.60 38.61
CA ALA A 1 -6.01 -7.65 37.51
C ALA A 1 -4.61 -7.02 37.66
N LYS A 2 -4.18 -6.50 38.82
CA LYS A 2 -2.83 -5.91 39.01
C LYS A 2 -1.73 -6.96 38.85
N ASP A 3 -1.86 -8.12 39.49
CA ASP A 3 -0.88 -9.19 39.45
C ASP A 3 -0.71 -9.77 38.04
N MET A 4 -1.79 -9.82 37.24
CA MET A 4 -1.73 -10.24 35.84
C MET A 4 -0.93 -9.24 34.99
N ARG A 5 -1.07 -7.93 35.23
CA ARG A 5 -0.28 -6.91 34.49
C ARG A 5 1.19 -7.06 34.79
N VAL A 6 1.56 -7.17 36.05
CA VAL A 6 2.95 -7.39 36.48
C VAL A 6 3.51 -8.66 35.86
N TRP A 7 2.73 -9.74 35.85
CA TRP A 7 3.12 -11.02 35.25
C TRP A 7 3.35 -10.89 33.72
N LEU A 8 2.47 -10.15 33.03
CA LEU A 8 2.61 -9.86 31.60
C LEU A 8 3.83 -8.98 31.31
N GLU A 9 4.01 -7.88 32.05
CA GLU A 9 5.14 -6.95 31.89
C GLU A 9 6.51 -7.63 32.08
N GLN A 10 6.58 -8.66 32.93
CA GLN A 10 7.80 -9.43 33.17
C GLN A 10 8.13 -10.44 32.04
N ARG A 11 7.15 -10.80 31.21
CA ARG A 11 7.27 -11.92 30.24
C ARG A 11 7.04 -11.52 28.79
N PHE A 12 6.37 -10.40 28.57
CA PHE A 12 6.00 -9.93 27.25
C PHE A 12 6.40 -8.47 27.07
N VAL A 13 6.87 -8.17 25.88
CA VAL A 13 7.16 -6.80 25.45
C VAL A 13 6.30 -6.51 24.23
N VAL A 14 5.60 -5.37 24.25
CA VAL A 14 4.95 -4.85 23.05
C VAL A 14 6.02 -4.15 22.21
N SER A 15 6.73 -4.94 21.40
CA SER A 15 7.86 -4.46 20.61
C SER A 15 7.44 -3.52 19.48
N ARG A 16 8.41 -2.77 18.98
CA ARG A 16 8.36 -1.99 17.74
C ARG A 16 9.41 -2.54 16.80
N PRO A 17 9.23 -2.44 15.45
CA PRO A 17 10.32 -2.69 14.54
C PRO A 17 11.47 -1.70 14.82
N GLY A 18 12.70 -2.15 14.65
CA GLY A 18 13.87 -1.27 14.78
C GLY A 18 13.84 -0.19 13.68
N VAL A 19 14.15 1.06 14.04
CA VAL A 19 14.31 2.15 13.06
C VAL A 19 15.76 2.19 12.62
N VAL A 20 16.02 1.90 11.35
CA VAL A 20 17.36 1.99 10.73
C VAL A 20 17.62 3.43 10.29
N GLU A 21 16.64 4.06 9.67
CA GLU A 21 16.71 5.42 9.17
C GLU A 21 15.34 6.09 9.24
N ALA A 22 15.33 7.38 9.53
CA ALA A 22 14.16 8.24 9.49
C ALA A 22 14.47 9.49 8.69
N GLN A 23 13.66 9.77 7.68
CA GLN A 23 13.80 10.93 6.78
C GLN A 23 12.55 11.78 6.84
N VAL A 24 12.73 13.10 6.75
CA VAL A 24 11.63 14.08 6.71
C VAL A 24 11.80 14.93 5.45
N SER A 25 10.78 14.91 4.60
CA SER A 25 10.69 15.72 3.39
C SER A 25 10.41 17.19 3.72
N THR A 26 10.74 18.07 2.80
CA THR A 26 10.38 19.50 2.86
C THR A 26 8.88 19.74 2.94
N ASP A 27 8.06 18.82 2.46
CA ASP A 27 6.60 18.88 2.52
C ASP A 27 5.99 18.26 3.80
N GLY A 28 6.86 17.85 4.76
CA GLY A 28 6.49 17.24 6.02
C GLY A 28 6.24 15.73 5.95
N THR A 29 6.32 15.10 4.78
CA THR A 29 6.25 13.65 4.65
C THR A 29 7.41 13.00 5.40
N ARG A 30 7.13 11.94 6.15
CA ARG A 30 8.13 11.19 6.91
C ARG A 30 8.24 9.78 6.37
N LYS A 31 9.44 9.33 6.12
CA LYS A 31 9.75 7.95 5.72
C LYS A 31 10.64 7.29 6.75
N TRP A 32 10.35 6.04 7.07
CA TRP A 32 11.18 5.21 7.93
C TRP A 32 11.60 3.94 7.19
N LEU A 33 12.89 3.64 7.27
CA LEU A 33 13.43 2.32 6.98
C LEU A 33 13.42 1.53 8.29
N LEU A 34 12.66 0.45 8.32
CA LEU A 34 12.44 -0.39 9.49
C LEU A 34 13.17 -1.70 9.34
N ARG A 35 13.66 -2.24 10.47
CA ARG A 35 14.32 -3.54 10.55
C ARG A 35 13.52 -4.47 11.46
N SER A 36 13.19 -5.63 10.95
CA SER A 36 12.60 -6.73 11.71
C SER A 36 13.67 -7.55 12.45
N ASP A 37 13.23 -8.40 13.40
CA ASP A 37 14.12 -9.20 14.24
C ASP A 37 15.00 -10.19 13.46
N ASP A 38 14.58 -10.58 12.25
CA ASP A 38 15.37 -11.42 11.33
C ASP A 38 16.37 -10.63 10.47
N GLY A 39 16.48 -9.32 10.70
CA GLY A 39 17.40 -8.42 10.01
C GLY A 39 16.94 -7.97 8.63
N GLN A 40 15.69 -8.22 8.24
CA GLN A 40 15.14 -7.75 6.97
C GLN A 40 14.59 -6.33 7.10
N ASP A 41 14.81 -5.53 6.06
CA ASP A 41 14.43 -4.12 6.04
C ASP A 41 13.22 -3.89 5.12
N TYR A 42 12.32 -2.99 5.55
CA TYR A 42 11.17 -2.52 4.78
C TYR A 42 10.83 -1.09 5.14
N GLU A 43 10.13 -0.39 4.27
CA GLU A 43 9.82 1.03 4.46
C GLU A 43 8.36 1.28 4.77
N MET A 44 8.08 2.35 5.51
CA MET A 44 6.76 2.94 5.67
C MET A 44 6.83 4.46 5.50
N VAL A 45 5.68 5.08 5.16
CA VAL A 45 5.61 6.53 4.92
C VAL A 45 4.40 7.12 5.61
N PHE A 46 4.60 8.21 6.38
CA PHE A 46 3.53 9.06 6.87
C PHE A 46 3.43 10.33 6.04
N ILE A 47 2.24 10.60 5.53
CA ILE A 47 1.93 11.74 4.67
C ILE A 47 0.99 12.66 5.46
N PRO A 48 1.48 13.82 5.95
CA PRO A 48 0.63 14.80 6.62
C PRO A 48 -0.27 15.54 5.61
N ASP A 49 -1.45 15.90 6.05
CA ASP A 49 -2.38 16.79 5.35
C ASP A 49 -3.00 17.71 6.42
N ALA A 50 -3.66 18.82 6.03
CA ALA A 50 -4.09 19.88 6.95
C ALA A 50 -4.81 19.35 8.20
N ASP A 51 -5.84 18.51 8.02
CA ASP A 51 -6.67 17.94 9.09
C ASP A 51 -6.56 16.43 9.23
N ARG A 52 -5.60 15.79 8.56
CA ARG A 52 -5.43 14.33 8.51
C ARG A 52 -4.02 13.95 8.14
N GLY A 53 -3.64 12.76 8.58
CA GLY A 53 -2.43 12.13 8.12
C GLY A 53 -2.72 10.71 7.67
N THR A 54 -2.02 10.28 6.64
CA THR A 54 -2.15 8.95 6.06
C THR A 54 -0.85 8.18 6.23
N LEU A 55 -0.94 7.02 6.86
CA LEU A 55 0.19 6.09 6.93
C LEU A 55 0.10 5.08 5.78
N CYS A 56 1.14 5.04 4.96
CA CYS A 56 1.37 4.04 3.94
C CYS A 56 2.17 2.88 4.55
N VAL A 57 1.52 1.71 4.65
CA VAL A 57 2.03 0.53 5.37
C VAL A 57 2.44 -0.54 4.36
N SER A 58 3.58 -1.17 4.64
CA SER A 58 4.09 -2.31 3.89
C SER A 58 3.49 -3.62 4.37
N SER A 59 3.30 -4.57 3.46
CA SER A 59 2.77 -5.92 3.73
C SER A 59 3.78 -7.03 3.51
N GLN A 60 4.87 -6.76 2.79
CA GLN A 60 5.92 -7.72 2.47
C GLN A 60 7.30 -7.05 2.50
N VAL A 61 8.33 -7.84 2.67
CA VAL A 61 9.71 -7.45 2.35
C VAL A 61 9.95 -7.81 0.87
N GLY A 62 10.10 -6.79 0.02
CA GLY A 62 10.09 -6.95 -1.44
C GLY A 62 8.68 -7.15 -2.00
N CYS A 63 8.56 -7.63 -3.23
CA CYS A 63 7.29 -7.88 -3.90
C CYS A 63 7.38 -9.01 -4.93
N THR A 64 6.28 -9.75 -5.12
CA THR A 64 6.19 -10.80 -6.14
C THR A 64 5.76 -10.31 -7.51
N LEU A 65 5.22 -9.08 -7.61
CA LEU A 65 4.46 -8.66 -8.78
C LEU A 65 5.28 -8.11 -9.93
N ASN A 66 6.51 -7.70 -9.72
CA ASN A 66 7.43 -7.16 -10.74
C ASN A 66 6.81 -6.04 -11.59
N CYS A 67 5.94 -5.18 -11.00
CA CYS A 67 5.36 -4.03 -11.70
C CYS A 67 6.47 -3.09 -12.15
N ARG A 68 6.57 -2.81 -13.46
CA ARG A 68 7.73 -2.12 -14.03
C ARG A 68 7.84 -0.64 -13.65
N PHE A 69 6.72 0.01 -13.32
CA PHE A 69 6.71 1.40 -12.86
C PHE A 69 7.06 1.56 -11.38
N CYS A 70 7.18 0.45 -10.63
CA CYS A 70 7.37 0.44 -9.18
C CYS A 70 8.78 0.00 -8.79
N HIS A 71 9.49 0.79 -7.98
CA HIS A 71 10.83 0.48 -7.50
C HIS A 71 10.84 -0.81 -6.64
N THR A 72 9.83 -0.99 -5.77
CA THR A 72 9.64 -2.27 -5.05
C THR A 72 9.46 -3.45 -6.00
N GLY A 73 8.88 -3.24 -7.19
CA GLY A 73 8.74 -4.28 -8.22
C GLY A 73 10.07 -4.81 -8.75
N THR A 74 11.18 -4.09 -8.57
CA THR A 74 12.53 -4.56 -8.93
C THR A 74 13.12 -5.50 -7.88
N MET A 75 12.54 -5.54 -6.68
CA MET A 75 12.95 -6.42 -5.60
C MET A 75 12.28 -7.79 -5.76
N ARG A 76 13.00 -8.84 -5.41
CA ARG A 76 12.36 -10.16 -5.22
C ARG A 76 11.63 -10.20 -3.87
N LEU A 77 10.54 -10.96 -3.80
CA LEU A 77 9.93 -11.25 -2.52
C LEU A 77 10.92 -11.99 -1.62
N VAL A 78 11.20 -11.41 -0.46
CA VAL A 78 11.95 -12.07 0.61
C VAL A 78 10.99 -12.90 1.46
N ARG A 79 10.01 -12.24 2.07
CA ARG A 79 8.94 -12.86 2.86
C ARG A 79 7.73 -11.94 3.09
N ASN A 80 6.68 -12.53 3.56
CA ASN A 80 5.53 -11.81 4.10
C ASN A 80 5.88 -11.18 5.45
N LEU A 81 5.31 -9.99 5.74
CA LEU A 81 5.31 -9.42 7.08
C LEU A 81 4.24 -10.11 7.94
N THR A 82 4.57 -10.34 9.21
CA THR A 82 3.64 -10.89 10.20
C THR A 82 2.60 -9.84 10.60
N PRO A 83 1.47 -10.24 11.25
CA PRO A 83 0.50 -9.27 11.77
C PRO A 83 1.13 -8.27 12.74
N GLY A 84 2.04 -8.73 13.61
CA GLY A 84 2.76 -7.89 14.57
C GLY A 84 3.65 -6.84 13.90
N GLU A 85 4.36 -7.20 12.81
CA GLU A 85 5.18 -6.27 12.03
C GLU A 85 4.33 -5.23 11.30
N ILE A 86 3.16 -5.63 10.77
CA ILE A 86 2.23 -4.70 10.10
C ILE A 86 1.64 -3.72 11.12
N VAL A 87 1.15 -4.20 12.28
CA VAL A 87 0.64 -3.37 13.38
C VAL A 87 1.76 -2.51 13.98
N GLY A 88 2.97 -3.05 14.10
CA GLY A 88 4.16 -2.36 14.59
C GLY A 88 4.48 -1.09 13.84
N GLN A 89 4.24 -1.04 12.52
CA GLN A 89 4.37 0.18 11.71
C GLN A 89 3.39 1.28 12.18
N VAL A 90 2.14 0.90 12.46
CA VAL A 90 1.11 1.85 12.93
C VAL A 90 1.47 2.37 14.32
N MET A 91 1.92 1.49 15.20
CA MET A 91 2.31 1.83 16.56
C MET A 91 3.53 2.76 16.58
N LEU A 92 4.56 2.45 15.77
CA LEU A 92 5.76 3.28 15.65
C LEU A 92 5.44 4.67 15.09
N ALA A 93 4.57 4.75 14.08
CA ALA A 93 4.12 6.05 13.56
C ALA A 93 3.44 6.90 14.65
N ARG A 94 2.59 6.28 15.48
CA ARG A 94 1.95 6.97 16.61
C ARG A 94 2.95 7.39 17.68
N ASP A 95 3.96 6.57 17.98
CA ASP A 95 5.05 6.93 18.87
C ASP A 95 5.79 8.18 18.34
N ALA A 96 6.15 8.18 17.06
CA ALA A 96 6.85 9.29 16.40
C ALA A 96 6.02 10.59 16.26
N LEU A 97 4.69 10.47 16.33
CA LEU A 97 3.74 11.60 16.30
C LEU A 97 3.32 12.05 17.70
N GLY A 98 3.75 11.36 18.76
CA GLY A 98 3.36 11.67 20.15
C GLY A 98 1.88 11.36 20.44
N GLU A 99 1.26 10.39 19.76
CA GLU A 99 -0.17 10.08 19.86
C GLU A 99 -0.51 9.01 20.91
N TRP A 100 0.25 8.90 21.98
CA TRP A 100 -0.06 8.03 23.11
C TRP A 100 -0.21 8.83 24.42
N PRO A 101 -1.28 8.59 25.20
CA PRO A 101 -2.48 7.81 24.84
C PRO A 101 -3.26 8.43 23.68
N SER A 102 -4.08 7.61 23.00
CA SER A 102 -4.92 8.11 21.90
C SER A 102 -5.82 9.25 22.36
N GLN A 103 -5.64 10.42 21.78
CA GLN A 103 -6.50 11.58 22.02
C GLN A 103 -7.70 11.51 21.06
N PRO A 104 -8.92 11.84 21.53
CA PRO A 104 -10.08 11.95 20.66
C PRO A 104 -9.94 13.07 19.62
N GLU A 105 -9.31 14.18 20.02
CA GLU A 105 -9.07 15.38 19.21
C GLU A 105 -7.59 15.55 18.91
N GLY A 106 -7.25 16.16 17.77
CA GLY A 106 -5.86 16.43 17.38
C GLY A 106 -5.08 15.22 16.87
N ARG A 107 -5.76 14.10 16.56
CA ARG A 107 -5.12 12.92 16.00
C ARG A 107 -4.55 13.23 14.61
N MET A 108 -3.22 13.14 14.46
CA MET A 108 -2.54 13.33 13.19
C MET A 108 -2.64 12.09 12.29
N LEU A 109 -2.49 10.87 12.86
CA LEU A 109 -2.66 9.63 12.10
C LEU A 109 -4.14 9.27 12.05
N THR A 110 -4.79 9.60 10.95
CA THR A 110 -6.22 9.37 10.77
C THR A 110 -6.56 8.29 9.76
N ASN A 111 -5.68 7.99 8.82
CA ASN A 111 -5.91 7.07 7.71
C ASN A 111 -4.75 6.09 7.56
N ILE A 112 -5.05 4.88 7.09
CA ILE A 112 -4.06 3.87 6.70
C ILE A 112 -4.33 3.43 5.27
N VAL A 113 -3.26 3.30 4.48
CA VAL A 113 -3.31 2.70 3.14
C VAL A 113 -2.28 1.56 3.05
N MET A 114 -2.73 0.38 2.64
CA MET A 114 -1.85 -0.76 2.37
C MET A 114 -1.28 -0.62 0.95
N MET A 115 -0.43 0.40 0.76
CA MET A 115 0.16 0.78 -0.54
C MET A 115 1.68 0.90 -0.46
N GLY A 116 2.30 0.41 0.60
CA GLY A 116 3.74 0.30 0.76
C GLY A 116 4.32 -0.86 -0.04
N MET A 117 5.37 -1.48 0.50
CA MET A 117 6.03 -2.61 -0.16
C MET A 117 5.16 -3.87 -0.10
N GLY A 118 5.06 -4.57 -1.27
CA GLY A 118 4.38 -5.85 -1.39
C GLY A 118 2.95 -5.79 -1.94
N GLU A 119 2.38 -6.98 -2.18
CA GLU A 119 0.98 -7.19 -2.55
C GLU A 119 0.21 -7.73 -1.34
N PRO A 120 -0.70 -6.93 -0.74
CA PRO A 120 -1.40 -7.34 0.48
C PRO A 120 -2.20 -8.62 0.35
N LEU A 121 -2.81 -8.88 -0.81
CA LEU A 121 -3.63 -10.06 -1.02
C LEU A 121 -2.80 -11.37 -1.18
N TYR A 122 -1.50 -11.28 -1.45
CA TYR A 122 -0.60 -12.43 -1.34
C TYR A 122 -0.08 -12.65 0.08
N ASN A 123 -0.37 -11.72 1.01
CA ASN A 123 -0.15 -11.86 2.45
C ASN A 123 -1.48 -11.78 3.21
N PHE A 124 -2.55 -12.32 2.65
CA PHE A 124 -3.93 -12.07 3.06
C PHE A 124 -4.20 -12.30 4.55
N ASP A 125 -3.85 -13.49 5.07
CA ASP A 125 -4.20 -13.84 6.45
C ASP A 125 -3.51 -12.92 7.47
N ASN A 126 -2.24 -12.61 7.28
CA ASN A 126 -1.50 -11.67 8.15
C ASN A 126 -2.07 -10.24 8.03
N VAL A 127 -2.40 -9.79 6.82
CA VAL A 127 -3.00 -8.46 6.59
C VAL A 127 -4.38 -8.39 7.23
N ARG A 128 -5.22 -9.43 7.08
CA ARG A 128 -6.53 -9.51 7.72
C ARG A 128 -6.41 -9.38 9.24
N ASP A 129 -5.54 -10.15 9.85
CA ASP A 129 -5.38 -10.20 11.30
C ASP A 129 -4.81 -8.87 11.81
N ALA A 130 -3.84 -8.29 11.11
CA ALA A 130 -3.30 -6.96 11.44
C ALA A 130 -4.38 -5.86 11.35
N LEU A 131 -5.17 -5.84 10.28
CA LEU A 131 -6.22 -4.84 10.12
C LEU A 131 -7.35 -5.00 11.14
N LYS A 132 -7.69 -6.24 11.53
CA LYS A 132 -8.63 -6.48 12.63
C LYS A 132 -8.12 -5.89 13.95
N LEU A 133 -6.84 -6.08 14.29
CA LEU A 133 -6.21 -5.47 15.48
C LEU A 133 -6.20 -3.94 15.40
N VAL A 134 -5.92 -3.37 14.23
CA VAL A 134 -5.95 -1.92 14.02
C VAL A 134 -7.35 -1.33 14.18
N MET A 135 -8.38 -2.08 13.81
CA MET A 135 -9.79 -1.67 13.91
C MET A 135 -10.42 -1.96 15.27
N ASP A 136 -9.79 -2.78 16.09
CA ASP A 136 -10.31 -3.18 17.40
C ASP A 136 -10.54 -1.96 18.30
N GLY A 137 -11.75 -1.85 18.88
CA GLY A 137 -12.15 -0.73 19.71
C GLY A 137 -11.35 -0.62 21.01
N ASP A 138 -10.88 -1.73 21.57
CA ASP A 138 -10.04 -1.79 22.76
C ASP A 138 -8.55 -1.61 22.44
N GLY A 139 -8.20 -1.51 21.13
CA GLY A 139 -6.84 -1.36 20.62
C GLY A 139 -6.58 0.01 20.00
N LEU A 140 -6.20 0.00 18.71
CA LEU A 140 -5.88 1.23 17.95
C LEU A 140 -7.12 2.02 17.51
N ALA A 141 -8.28 1.38 17.49
CA ALA A 141 -9.61 1.96 17.25
C ALA A 141 -9.71 2.80 15.96
N LEU A 142 -9.05 2.36 14.87
CA LEU A 142 -9.18 3.03 13.59
C LEU A 142 -10.43 2.54 12.85
N SER A 143 -11.28 3.46 12.43
CA SER A 143 -12.49 3.10 11.68
C SER A 143 -12.13 2.43 10.34
N LYS A 144 -12.84 1.36 9.98
CA LYS A 144 -12.70 0.67 8.68
C LYS A 144 -12.84 1.61 7.46
N ARG A 145 -13.58 2.73 7.60
CA ARG A 145 -13.75 3.75 6.55
C ARG A 145 -12.48 4.59 6.33
N ARG A 146 -11.53 4.53 7.26
CA ARG A 146 -10.25 5.23 7.22
C ARG A 146 -9.09 4.34 6.74
N ILE A 147 -9.39 3.10 6.42
CA ILE A 147 -8.41 2.12 5.94
C ILE A 147 -8.73 1.79 4.49
N THR A 148 -7.69 1.77 3.66
CA THR A 148 -7.77 1.34 2.26
C THR A 148 -6.79 0.20 2.02
N LEU A 149 -7.31 -0.94 1.59
CA LEU A 149 -6.52 -2.05 1.08
C LEU A 149 -6.35 -1.86 -0.43
N SER A 150 -5.10 -1.90 -0.89
CA SER A 150 -4.77 -1.83 -2.31
C SER A 150 -4.37 -3.20 -2.83
N THR A 151 -4.70 -3.49 -4.08
CA THR A 151 -4.25 -4.69 -4.78
C THR A 151 -4.01 -4.42 -6.25
N ALA A 152 -3.04 -5.11 -6.83
CA ALA A 152 -2.86 -5.13 -8.28
C ALA A 152 -3.87 -6.03 -9.00
N GLY A 153 -4.73 -6.73 -8.25
CA GLY A 153 -5.80 -7.56 -8.79
C GLY A 153 -5.58 -9.06 -8.58
N VAL A 154 -5.30 -9.48 -7.35
CA VAL A 154 -5.30 -10.91 -6.97
C VAL A 154 -6.75 -11.35 -6.83
N VAL A 155 -7.41 -11.57 -7.98
CA VAL A 155 -8.86 -11.77 -8.12
C VAL A 155 -9.45 -12.77 -7.13
N PRO A 156 -8.90 -13.99 -6.93
CA PRO A 156 -9.50 -14.98 -6.03
C PRO A 156 -9.59 -14.53 -4.56
N MET A 157 -8.79 -13.52 -4.16
CA MET A 157 -8.75 -13.04 -2.79
C MET A 157 -9.61 -11.80 -2.56
N MET A 158 -10.13 -11.17 -3.62
CA MET A 158 -10.86 -9.91 -3.50
C MET A 158 -12.19 -10.08 -2.74
N ALA A 159 -12.98 -11.10 -3.06
CA ALA A 159 -14.24 -11.38 -2.36
C ALA A 159 -14.00 -11.58 -0.86
N ARG A 160 -13.01 -12.42 -0.50
CA ARG A 160 -12.61 -12.64 0.90
C ARG A 160 -12.20 -11.34 1.60
N ALA A 161 -11.47 -10.45 0.91
CA ALA A 161 -11.09 -9.17 1.47
C ALA A 161 -12.31 -8.30 1.81
N GLY A 162 -13.33 -8.30 0.97
CA GLY A 162 -14.58 -7.61 1.23
C GLY A 162 -15.36 -8.19 2.41
N GLU A 163 -15.45 -9.51 2.51
CA GLU A 163 -16.20 -10.23 3.53
C GLU A 163 -15.50 -10.23 4.89
N GLU A 164 -14.22 -10.61 4.93
CA GLU A 164 -13.49 -10.86 6.17
C GLU A 164 -12.86 -9.59 6.78
N ILE A 165 -12.51 -8.58 5.97
CA ILE A 165 -11.89 -7.33 6.41
C ILE A 165 -12.86 -6.16 6.28
N GLY A 166 -13.43 -6.00 5.10
CA GLY A 166 -14.46 -5.01 4.82
C GLY A 166 -13.99 -3.56 4.87
N VAL A 167 -12.72 -3.25 4.59
CA VAL A 167 -12.18 -1.89 4.43
C VAL A 167 -12.35 -1.36 3.00
N ASN A 168 -12.00 -0.10 2.71
CA ASN A 168 -12.07 0.41 1.35
C ASN A 168 -11.13 -0.34 0.42
N LEU A 169 -11.53 -0.51 -0.85
CA LEU A 169 -10.71 -1.15 -1.87
C LEU A 169 -10.11 -0.12 -2.82
N ALA A 170 -8.82 -0.22 -3.07
CA ALA A 170 -8.13 0.40 -4.20
C ALA A 170 -7.58 -0.68 -5.12
N VAL A 171 -7.68 -0.45 -6.42
CA VAL A 171 -7.21 -1.37 -7.46
C VAL A 171 -6.18 -0.67 -8.33
N SER A 172 -4.97 -1.18 -8.34
CA SER A 172 -3.89 -0.76 -9.22
C SER A 172 -4.18 -1.22 -10.65
N LEU A 173 -5.01 -0.45 -11.38
CA LEU A 173 -5.42 -0.77 -12.74
C LEU A 173 -4.34 -0.40 -13.74
N HIS A 174 -3.92 0.85 -13.76
CA HIS A 174 -2.81 1.46 -14.49
C HIS A 174 -2.84 1.35 -16.03
N ALA A 175 -3.65 0.48 -16.61
CA ALA A 175 -3.88 0.39 -18.05
C ALA A 175 -5.23 -0.25 -18.35
N ILE A 176 -5.75 -0.01 -19.57
CA ILE A 176 -7.07 -0.46 -20.02
C ILE A 176 -6.98 -1.44 -21.19
N THR A 177 -5.81 -1.66 -21.74
CA THR A 177 -5.56 -2.70 -22.74
C THR A 177 -4.73 -3.83 -22.14
N LYS A 178 -4.97 -5.05 -22.67
CA LYS A 178 -4.26 -6.24 -22.22
C LYS A 178 -2.75 -6.10 -22.41
N GLU A 179 -2.33 -5.61 -23.57
CA GLU A 179 -0.92 -5.49 -23.97
C GLU A 179 -0.16 -4.56 -23.04
N VAL A 180 -0.68 -3.36 -22.81
CA VAL A 180 -0.04 -2.38 -21.92
C VAL A 180 -0.04 -2.88 -20.49
N ARG A 181 -1.16 -3.46 -20.01
CA ARG A 181 -1.25 -3.94 -18.64
C ARG A 181 -0.36 -5.17 -18.40
N ASP A 182 -0.23 -6.09 -19.36
CA ASP A 182 0.69 -7.24 -19.31
C ASP A 182 2.16 -6.79 -19.19
N GLU A 183 2.49 -5.64 -19.78
CA GLU A 183 3.82 -5.05 -19.69
C GLU A 183 4.07 -4.42 -18.34
N ILE A 184 3.21 -3.48 -17.89
CA ILE A 184 3.47 -2.67 -16.71
C ILE A 184 3.02 -3.32 -15.40
N VAL A 185 2.01 -4.22 -15.43
CA VAL A 185 1.49 -5.01 -14.31
C VAL A 185 1.43 -6.48 -14.71
N PRO A 186 2.53 -7.24 -14.66
CA PRO A 186 2.59 -8.62 -15.18
C PRO A 186 1.57 -9.60 -14.59
N LEU A 187 0.98 -9.30 -13.44
CA LEU A 187 -0.12 -10.06 -12.85
C LEU A 187 -1.32 -10.19 -13.79
N ASN A 188 -1.50 -9.24 -14.72
CA ASN A 188 -2.58 -9.26 -15.71
C ASN A 188 -2.58 -10.50 -16.59
N ARG A 189 -1.41 -11.12 -16.81
CA ARG A 189 -1.30 -12.39 -17.57
C ARG A 189 -2.01 -13.54 -16.85
N LYS A 190 -2.15 -13.44 -15.52
CA LYS A 190 -2.84 -14.45 -14.71
C LYS A 190 -4.31 -14.08 -14.47
N TYR A 191 -4.58 -12.80 -14.22
CA TYR A 191 -5.93 -12.27 -13.98
C TYR A 191 -6.14 -11.08 -14.90
N GLY A 192 -6.85 -11.29 -16.00
CA GLY A 192 -7.08 -10.27 -17.02
C GLY A 192 -7.96 -9.12 -16.56
N ILE A 193 -7.96 -8.03 -17.35
CA ILE A 193 -8.73 -6.82 -17.02
C ILE A 193 -10.22 -7.13 -16.83
N GLU A 194 -10.81 -7.95 -17.68
CA GLU A 194 -12.25 -8.25 -17.61
C GLU A 194 -12.60 -9.03 -16.33
N GLU A 195 -11.77 -10.03 -15.97
CA GLU A 195 -11.93 -10.79 -14.74
C GLU A 195 -11.75 -9.90 -13.50
N LEU A 196 -10.76 -9.00 -13.53
CA LEU A 196 -10.54 -8.02 -12.48
C LEU A 196 -11.72 -7.07 -12.31
N LEU A 197 -12.25 -6.52 -13.41
CA LEU A 197 -13.39 -5.59 -13.34
C LEU A 197 -14.67 -6.28 -12.91
N GLN A 198 -14.86 -7.55 -13.29
CA GLN A 198 -15.96 -8.35 -12.76
C GLN A 198 -15.83 -8.58 -11.26
N ALA A 199 -14.62 -8.94 -10.77
CA ALA A 199 -14.38 -9.06 -9.33
C ALA A 199 -14.58 -7.74 -8.57
N CYS A 200 -14.33 -6.60 -9.21
CA CYS A 200 -14.67 -5.28 -8.66
C CYS A 200 -16.19 -5.06 -8.60
N ALA A 201 -16.94 -5.48 -9.62
CA ALA A 201 -18.40 -5.36 -9.63
C ALA A 201 -19.04 -6.21 -8.54
N ASP A 202 -18.47 -7.38 -8.29
CA ASP A 202 -18.95 -8.35 -7.29
C ASP A 202 -18.37 -8.06 -5.87
N TYR A 203 -17.56 -7.01 -5.71
CA TYR A 203 -16.88 -6.75 -4.44
C TYR A 203 -17.86 -6.37 -3.32
N PRO A 204 -17.88 -7.12 -2.19
CA PRO A 204 -18.84 -6.92 -1.11
C PRO A 204 -18.79 -5.51 -0.52
N GLY A 205 -19.93 -4.86 -0.46
CA GLY A 205 -20.08 -3.53 0.14
C GLY A 205 -19.64 -2.36 -0.73
N ALA A 206 -19.24 -2.59 -1.99
CA ALA A 206 -19.02 -1.50 -2.94
C ALA A 206 -20.36 -0.86 -3.34
N ASN A 207 -20.44 0.47 -3.25
CA ASN A 207 -21.61 1.26 -3.63
C ASN A 207 -21.22 2.73 -3.83
N ASN A 208 -22.17 3.59 -4.19
CA ASN A 208 -21.89 5.02 -4.44
C ASN A 208 -21.31 5.79 -3.24
N ALA A 209 -21.61 5.37 -2.02
CA ALA A 209 -21.03 5.96 -0.80
C ALA A 209 -19.65 5.36 -0.48
N ARG A 210 -19.37 4.16 -1.00
CA ARG A 210 -18.16 3.40 -0.79
C ARG A 210 -17.60 2.89 -2.12
N ARG A 211 -17.12 3.83 -2.91
CA ARG A 211 -16.61 3.58 -4.26
C ARG A 211 -15.27 2.87 -4.24
N ILE A 212 -15.06 1.99 -5.22
CA ILE A 212 -13.75 1.43 -5.52
C ILE A 212 -12.86 2.52 -6.09
N THR A 213 -11.63 2.60 -5.62
CA THR A 213 -10.63 3.54 -6.14
C THR A 213 -9.78 2.82 -7.17
N PHE A 214 -9.82 3.26 -8.43
CA PHE A 214 -8.86 2.80 -9.43
C PHE A 214 -7.64 3.73 -9.41
N GLU A 215 -6.49 3.17 -9.08
CA GLU A 215 -5.21 3.86 -9.15
C GLU A 215 -4.68 3.74 -10.57
N TYR A 216 -4.31 4.87 -11.19
CA TYR A 216 -3.86 4.94 -12.57
C TYR A 216 -2.60 5.81 -12.66
N VAL A 217 -1.43 5.17 -12.79
CA VAL A 217 -0.15 5.86 -12.98
C VAL A 217 -0.09 6.41 -14.41
N MET A 218 0.29 7.68 -14.54
CA MET A 218 0.36 8.37 -15.82
C MET A 218 1.77 8.25 -16.41
N LEU A 219 1.93 7.36 -17.36
CA LEU A 219 3.18 7.05 -18.06
C LEU A 219 3.13 7.65 -19.46
N LYS A 220 4.09 8.53 -19.77
CA LYS A 220 4.17 9.26 -21.04
C LYS A 220 4.19 8.30 -22.25
N ASP A 221 3.34 8.57 -23.23
CA ASP A 221 3.22 7.83 -24.48
C ASP A 221 2.90 6.33 -24.32
N LYS A 222 2.51 5.89 -23.12
CA LYS A 222 2.24 4.49 -22.81
C LYS A 222 0.75 4.22 -22.53
N ASN A 223 0.14 4.99 -21.64
CA ASN A 223 -1.23 4.78 -21.15
C ASN A 223 -2.00 6.10 -20.94
N ASP A 224 -1.55 7.19 -21.54
CA ASP A 224 -2.01 8.54 -21.24
C ASP A 224 -2.78 9.21 -22.40
N ARG A 225 -3.17 8.45 -23.42
CA ARG A 225 -3.94 8.98 -24.59
C ARG A 225 -5.38 9.28 -24.20
N ASP A 226 -6.04 10.12 -25.00
CA ASP A 226 -7.46 10.44 -24.85
C ASP A 226 -8.33 9.18 -24.98
N GLU A 227 -7.97 8.29 -25.91
CA GLU A 227 -8.64 7.01 -26.15
C GLU A 227 -8.55 6.11 -24.92
N ASP A 228 -7.45 6.15 -24.18
CA ASP A 228 -7.28 5.38 -22.94
C ASP A 228 -8.25 5.90 -21.86
N ALA A 229 -8.43 7.23 -21.73
CA ALA A 229 -9.41 7.82 -20.83
C ALA A 229 -10.85 7.45 -21.20
N GLN A 230 -11.18 7.52 -22.50
CA GLN A 230 -12.51 7.17 -23.01
C GLN A 230 -12.82 5.68 -22.79
N GLU A 231 -11.86 4.80 -23.04
CA GLU A 231 -12.01 3.37 -22.83
C GLU A 231 -12.16 3.03 -21.34
N LEU A 232 -11.41 3.71 -20.45
CA LEU A 232 -11.58 3.57 -19.00
C LEU A 232 -13.01 3.92 -18.57
N VAL A 233 -13.56 5.03 -19.08
CA VAL A 233 -14.97 5.41 -18.84
C VAL A 233 -15.92 4.35 -19.35
N ARG A 234 -15.70 3.83 -20.56
CA ARG A 234 -16.51 2.78 -21.19
C ARG A 234 -16.53 1.52 -20.33
N LEU A 235 -15.36 1.09 -19.83
CA LEU A 235 -15.23 -0.10 -18.97
C LEU A 235 -15.94 0.10 -17.64
N ILE A 236 -15.76 1.24 -16.97
CA ILE A 236 -16.44 1.56 -15.70
C ILE A 236 -17.96 1.47 -15.87
N ARG A 237 -18.49 2.01 -16.99
CA ARG A 237 -19.93 1.96 -17.30
C ARG A 237 -20.40 0.55 -17.67
N LYS A 238 -19.63 -0.19 -18.49
CA LYS A 238 -19.94 -1.57 -18.90
C LYS A 238 -20.16 -2.47 -17.69
N TYR A 239 -19.28 -2.38 -16.68
CA TYR A 239 -19.36 -3.18 -15.46
C TYR A 239 -20.16 -2.52 -14.33
N LYS A 240 -20.80 -1.35 -14.59
CA LYS A 240 -21.60 -0.59 -13.60
C LYS A 240 -20.87 -0.34 -12.29
N LEU A 241 -19.58 -0.04 -12.35
CA LEU A 241 -18.72 0.08 -11.18
C LEU A 241 -19.00 1.38 -10.41
N PRO A 242 -19.22 1.32 -9.09
CA PRO A 242 -19.20 2.50 -8.23
C PRO A 242 -17.75 2.94 -8.04
N ALA A 243 -17.22 3.73 -8.98
CA ALA A 243 -15.80 4.01 -9.11
C ALA A 243 -15.44 5.47 -8.88
N LYS A 244 -14.19 5.68 -8.46
CA LYS A 244 -13.41 6.90 -8.63
C LYS A 244 -12.04 6.51 -9.17
N VAL A 245 -11.38 7.40 -9.90
CA VAL A 245 -10.05 7.18 -10.47
C VAL A 245 -9.07 8.16 -9.84
N ASN A 246 -7.98 7.67 -9.25
CA ASN A 246 -6.88 8.50 -8.82
C ASN A 246 -5.80 8.49 -9.91
N LEU A 247 -5.56 9.62 -10.55
CA LEU A 247 -4.47 9.79 -11.49
C LEU A 247 -3.19 10.10 -10.73
N ILE A 248 -2.17 9.27 -10.91
CA ILE A 248 -0.89 9.37 -10.22
C ILE A 248 0.17 9.81 -11.23
N PRO A 249 0.62 11.08 -11.21
CA PRO A 249 1.81 11.45 -11.98
C PRO A 249 2.94 10.50 -11.64
N PHE A 250 3.59 9.92 -12.64
CA PHE A 250 4.68 8.97 -12.40
C PHE A 250 5.79 9.61 -11.57
N ASN A 251 6.26 8.89 -10.57
CA ASN A 251 7.36 9.31 -9.72
C ASN A 251 8.61 8.53 -10.13
N PRO A 252 9.56 9.16 -10.86
CA PRO A 252 10.74 8.48 -11.32
C PRO A 252 11.60 8.00 -10.14
N TRP A 253 12.32 6.91 -10.36
CA TRP A 253 13.30 6.34 -9.45
C TRP A 253 14.53 5.90 -10.26
N PRO A 254 15.73 5.74 -9.65
CA PRO A 254 16.95 5.38 -10.37
C PRO A 254 16.81 4.06 -11.13
N GLY A 255 16.94 4.12 -12.46
CA GLY A 255 16.79 2.97 -13.36
C GLY A 255 15.34 2.69 -13.85
N ALA A 256 14.42 3.63 -13.65
CA ALA A 256 13.08 3.54 -14.24
C ALA A 256 13.13 3.74 -15.77
N ASP A 257 12.40 2.90 -16.51
CA ASP A 257 12.32 2.97 -17.99
C ASP A 257 11.19 3.88 -18.50
N TYR A 258 10.49 4.59 -17.61
CA TYR A 258 9.32 5.40 -17.94
C TYR A 258 9.50 6.85 -17.55
N ASP A 259 8.84 7.73 -18.30
CA ASP A 259 8.68 9.13 -17.99
C ASP A 259 7.27 9.47 -17.50
N CYS A 260 7.15 10.56 -16.74
CA CYS A 260 5.86 11.10 -16.34
C CYS A 260 5.19 11.78 -17.54
N SER A 261 3.89 11.54 -17.71
CA SER A 261 3.07 12.29 -18.67
C SER A 261 3.15 13.80 -18.41
N ASP A 262 3.05 14.57 -19.48
CA ASP A 262 3.04 16.04 -19.37
C ASP A 262 1.81 16.53 -18.58
N PRO A 263 1.93 17.60 -17.78
CA PRO A 263 0.83 18.11 -16.93
C PRO A 263 -0.47 18.37 -17.69
N ASP A 264 -0.39 18.95 -18.90
CA ASP A 264 -1.56 19.23 -19.73
C ASP A 264 -2.25 17.94 -20.21
N ARG A 265 -1.46 16.90 -20.48
CA ARG A 265 -1.96 15.57 -20.84
C ARG A 265 -2.71 14.93 -19.65
N ILE A 266 -2.14 15.02 -18.45
CA ILE A 266 -2.78 14.52 -17.22
C ILE A 266 -4.08 15.28 -16.94
N ALA A 267 -4.06 16.61 -17.07
CA ALA A 267 -5.24 17.45 -16.88
C ALA A 267 -6.36 17.09 -17.88
N ARG A 268 -6.02 16.90 -19.14
CA ARG A 268 -6.96 16.51 -20.19
C ARG A 268 -7.54 15.12 -19.94
N PHE A 269 -6.71 14.16 -19.55
CA PHE A 269 -7.15 12.80 -19.19
C PHE A 269 -8.14 12.83 -18.01
N SER A 270 -7.83 13.62 -16.97
CA SER A 270 -8.72 13.87 -15.84
C SER A 270 -10.05 14.48 -16.27
N ASP A 271 -10.03 15.48 -17.15
CA ASP A 271 -11.21 16.20 -17.63
C ASP A 271 -12.16 15.29 -18.42
N ILE A 272 -11.63 14.40 -19.27
CA ILE A 272 -12.43 13.40 -20.03
C ILE A 272 -13.21 12.51 -19.05
N ILE A 273 -12.55 12.00 -18.00
CA ILE A 273 -13.18 11.13 -17.01
C ILE A 273 -14.20 11.92 -16.18
N PHE A 274 -13.84 13.13 -15.76
CA PHE A 274 -14.71 14.00 -14.96
C PHE A 274 -15.98 14.41 -15.70
N LYS A 275 -15.89 14.78 -16.98
CA LYS A 275 -17.04 15.08 -17.84
C LYS A 275 -17.98 13.88 -18.04
N ALA A 276 -17.46 12.67 -17.87
CA ALA A 276 -18.27 11.46 -17.88
C ALA A 276 -19.02 11.18 -16.56
N GLY A 277 -18.86 12.06 -15.53
CA GLY A 277 -19.49 11.95 -14.21
C GLY A 277 -18.70 11.09 -13.21
N ILE A 278 -17.43 10.76 -13.50
CA ILE A 278 -16.57 9.97 -12.64
C ILE A 278 -15.51 10.88 -12.01
N SER A 279 -15.37 10.81 -10.67
CA SER A 279 -14.33 11.57 -9.97
C SER A 279 -12.94 11.09 -10.37
N ALA A 280 -12.09 12.02 -10.84
CA ALA A 280 -10.76 11.71 -11.34
C ALA A 280 -9.69 12.72 -10.82
N PRO A 281 -9.47 12.82 -9.49
CA PRO A 281 -8.45 13.72 -8.97
C PRO A 281 -7.05 13.30 -9.40
N VAL A 282 -6.22 14.30 -9.70
CA VAL A 282 -4.78 14.14 -9.89
C VAL A 282 -4.10 14.20 -8.52
N ARG A 283 -3.34 13.18 -8.19
CA ARG A 283 -2.61 13.09 -6.92
C ARG A 283 -1.42 14.04 -6.93
N THR A 284 -1.31 14.88 -5.91
CA THR A 284 -0.09 15.66 -5.67
C THR A 284 0.98 14.71 -5.11
N PRO A 285 2.12 14.54 -5.79
CA PRO A 285 3.22 13.73 -5.25
C PRO A 285 3.75 14.31 -3.94
N ARG A 286 4.02 13.46 -2.97
CA ARG A 286 4.53 13.83 -1.65
C ARG A 286 5.84 13.07 -1.38
N GLY A 287 6.80 13.73 -0.71
CA GLY A 287 8.06 13.13 -0.30
C GLY A 287 8.98 12.67 -1.45
N ARG A 288 8.93 13.33 -2.61
CA ARG A 288 9.79 12.97 -3.76
C ARG A 288 11.28 13.13 -3.46
N ASP A 289 11.64 14.14 -2.69
CA ASP A 289 13.01 14.49 -2.29
C ASP A 289 13.67 13.41 -1.41
N ILE A 290 12.88 12.61 -0.73
CA ILE A 290 13.32 11.48 0.11
C ILE A 290 12.91 10.12 -0.46
N MET A 291 12.54 10.03 -1.73
CA MET A 291 12.08 8.78 -2.38
C MET A 291 10.93 8.10 -1.61
N ALA A 292 9.95 8.89 -1.14
CA ALA A 292 8.79 8.41 -0.38
C ALA A 292 7.48 8.42 -1.17
N ALA A 293 7.48 8.91 -2.42
CA ALA A 293 6.27 8.94 -3.23
C ALA A 293 5.85 7.55 -3.70
N CYS A 294 4.59 7.43 -4.14
CA CYS A 294 4.04 6.17 -4.63
C CYS A 294 4.94 5.53 -5.70
N GLY A 295 5.27 4.26 -5.51
CA GLY A 295 6.13 3.48 -6.40
C GLY A 295 7.62 3.64 -6.18
N GLN A 296 8.08 4.48 -5.24
CA GLN A 296 9.51 4.74 -5.00
C GLN A 296 10.14 3.91 -3.88
N LEU A 297 9.36 3.23 -3.04
CA LEU A 297 9.89 2.50 -1.88
C LEU A 297 10.77 1.32 -2.30
N LYS A 298 11.93 1.20 -1.64
CA LYS A 298 12.88 0.09 -1.84
C LYS A 298 13.79 -0.05 -0.63
N SER A 299 14.02 -1.27 -0.18
CA SER A 299 15.05 -1.60 0.81
C SER A 299 16.22 -2.37 0.17
N ALA A 300 17.30 -2.52 0.91
CA ALA A 300 18.45 -3.34 0.51
C ALA A 300 18.29 -4.83 0.86
N SER A 301 17.13 -5.23 1.36
CA SER A 301 16.86 -6.63 1.74
C SER A 301 16.92 -7.57 0.54
N GLU A 302 17.63 -8.67 0.72
CA GLU A 302 17.78 -9.73 -0.26
C GLU A 302 17.33 -11.06 0.32
N LYS A 303 16.80 -11.94 -0.54
CA LYS A 303 16.43 -13.29 -0.14
C LYS A 303 17.69 -14.11 0.12
N LYS A 304 17.96 -14.37 1.41
CA LYS A 304 19.08 -15.22 1.83
C LYS A 304 18.82 -16.68 1.48
N SER A 305 19.86 -17.41 1.15
CA SER A 305 19.80 -18.86 0.96
C SER A 305 19.55 -19.56 2.30
N ARG A 306 19.04 -20.78 2.25
CA ARG A 306 18.80 -21.59 3.46
C ARG A 306 20.09 -21.77 4.28
N ALA A 307 21.22 -22.00 3.63
CA ALA A 307 22.52 -22.14 4.29
C ALA A 307 22.97 -20.86 5.03
N GLU A 308 22.67 -19.67 4.48
CA GLU A 308 22.94 -18.40 5.15
C GLU A 308 22.03 -18.17 6.37
N LEU A 309 20.76 -18.56 6.27
CA LEU A 309 19.81 -18.47 7.39
C LEU A 309 20.21 -19.42 8.53
N ASP A 310 20.60 -20.65 8.21
CA ASP A 310 21.05 -21.65 9.19
C ASP A 310 22.33 -21.19 9.89
N ARG A 311 23.29 -20.58 9.16
CA ARG A 311 24.50 -19.99 9.73
C ARG A 311 24.20 -18.83 10.68
N MET A 312 23.31 -17.90 10.28
CA MET A 312 22.90 -16.78 11.13
C MET A 312 22.16 -17.24 12.40
N ALA A 313 21.35 -18.30 12.28
CA ALA A 313 20.68 -18.89 13.44
C ALA A 313 21.70 -19.49 14.42
N ALA A 314 22.70 -20.19 13.93
CA ALA A 314 23.78 -20.74 14.74
C ALA A 314 24.63 -19.66 15.41
N GLU A 315 24.98 -18.59 14.69
CA GLU A 315 25.71 -17.42 15.24
C GLU A 315 24.90 -16.71 16.34
N LYS A 316 23.58 -16.53 16.13
CA LYS A 316 22.70 -15.93 17.13
C LYS A 316 22.58 -16.79 18.40
N GLN A 317 22.55 -18.10 18.24
CA GLN A 317 22.50 -19.05 19.35
C GLN A 317 23.79 -19.08 20.14
N ALA A 318 24.95 -18.98 19.47
CA ALA A 318 26.27 -18.87 20.09
C ALA A 318 26.49 -17.55 20.84
N ALA A 319 25.82 -16.46 20.43
CA ALA A 319 25.91 -15.15 21.09
C ALA A 319 24.98 -15.01 22.32
N LEU A 320 24.06 -15.95 22.54
CA LEU A 320 23.13 -15.99 23.67
C LEU A 320 23.53 -16.99 24.77
N GLY A 321 24.57 -17.80 24.55
CA GLY A 321 25.17 -18.71 25.53
C GLY A 321 26.50 -18.18 26.02
#